data_a8d397392822168c869af967f0f8c7eb
#
_entry.id   a8d397392822168c869af967f0f8c7eb
#
_cell.length_a   1.000
_cell.length_b   1.000
_cell.length_c   1.000
_cell.angle_alpha   90.00
_cell.angle_beta   90.00
_cell.angle_gamma   90.00
#
_symmetry.space_group_name_H-M   'P 1'
#
loop_
_entity.id
_entity.type
_entity.pdbx_description
1 polymer ?
#
loop_
_entity_poly.entity_id
_entity_poly.type
_entity_poly.pdbx_seq_one_letter_code
_entity_poly.pdbx_strand_id
1 'polypeptide(L)'
;FIKEFFEVDKIKMRFRPSHFPFTEPSAEVDIGYEIKDGKIVIGEGDKWLEVLGCGMVHPNVLRNVKVNPDEFQGYAFGIGIDRLAMLKYGINDLRAFFDCDYRWLNHFGFDPIDVPTNYRGLSRWRLQLTGSKNI
;
A
#
# COMPACT_ATOMS: atom_id res chain seq x y z
N PHE A 1 -6.28 -7.76 -3.04
CA PHE A 1 -5.82 -6.47 -2.46
C PHE A 1 -5.48 -5.45 -3.54
N ILE A 2 -4.49 -5.70 -4.42
CA ILE A 2 -3.97 -4.71 -5.38
C ILE A 2 -5.07 -4.19 -6.32
N LYS A 3 -5.89 -5.07 -6.89
CA LYS A 3 -7.00 -4.68 -7.76
C LYS A 3 -7.99 -3.74 -7.08
N GLU A 4 -8.42 -4.09 -5.89
CA GLU A 4 -9.36 -3.30 -5.09
C GLU A 4 -8.76 -1.97 -4.65
N PHE A 5 -7.48 -1.97 -4.28
CA PHE A 5 -6.81 -0.76 -3.83
C PHE A 5 -6.63 0.26 -4.96
N PHE A 6 -6.22 -0.20 -6.15
CA PHE A 6 -6.02 0.68 -7.31
C PHE A 6 -7.27 0.83 -8.19
N GLU A 7 -8.35 0.12 -7.86
CA GLU A 7 -9.62 0.18 -8.59
C GLU A 7 -9.45 -0.20 -10.07
N VAL A 8 -8.68 -1.27 -10.34
CA VAL A 8 -8.38 -1.76 -11.68
C VAL A 8 -8.92 -3.17 -11.89
N ASP A 9 -9.55 -3.41 -13.03
CA ASP A 9 -10.11 -4.72 -13.37
C ASP A 9 -9.04 -5.76 -13.67
N LYS A 10 -7.96 -5.31 -14.34
CA LYS A 10 -6.86 -6.16 -14.78
C LYS A 10 -5.53 -5.62 -14.29
N ILE A 11 -4.65 -6.54 -13.91
CA ILE A 11 -3.30 -6.19 -13.47
C ILE A 11 -2.32 -7.32 -13.81
N LYS A 12 -1.19 -6.98 -14.39
CA LYS A 12 -0.04 -7.87 -14.46
C LYS A 12 0.65 -7.86 -13.12
N MET A 13 0.96 -9.04 -12.60
CA MET A 13 1.66 -9.21 -11.33
C MET A 13 2.66 -10.34 -11.45
N ARG A 14 3.83 -10.18 -10.84
CA ARG A 14 4.82 -11.23 -10.73
C ARG A 14 5.44 -11.27 -9.34
N PHE A 15 5.90 -12.45 -8.95
CA PHE A 15 6.69 -12.67 -7.76
C PHE A 15 8.13 -12.87 -8.18
N ARG A 16 9.04 -12.11 -7.58
CA ARG A 16 10.49 -12.29 -7.72
C ARG A 16 11.06 -12.90 -6.44
N PRO A 17 11.88 -13.96 -6.49
CA PRO A 17 12.60 -14.44 -5.32
C PRO A 17 13.39 -13.29 -4.66
N SER A 18 13.33 -13.22 -3.35
CA SER A 18 14.05 -12.25 -2.54
C SER A 18 14.53 -12.89 -1.25
N HIS A 19 15.28 -12.17 -0.42
CA HIS A 19 15.74 -12.63 0.87
C HIS A 19 15.35 -11.66 1.97
N PHE A 20 14.61 -12.17 2.95
CA PHE A 20 14.32 -11.47 4.20
C PHE A 20 14.70 -12.39 5.37
N PRO A 21 15.28 -11.85 6.46
CA PRO A 21 15.79 -12.69 7.58
C PRO A 21 14.69 -13.38 8.39
N PHE A 22 13.45 -13.02 8.20
CA PHE A 22 12.28 -13.51 8.97
C PHE A 22 11.30 -14.32 8.14
N THR A 23 11.57 -14.52 6.84
CA THR A 23 10.73 -15.34 5.94
C THR A 23 11.60 -16.24 5.05
N GLU A 24 11.10 -17.48 4.79
CA GLU A 24 11.71 -18.44 3.88
C GLU A 24 10.63 -19.43 3.37
N PRO A 25 10.35 -19.50 2.07
CA PRO A 25 10.83 -18.64 1.00
C PRO A 25 10.31 -17.20 1.11
N SER A 26 11.05 -16.28 0.49
CA SER A 26 10.71 -14.85 0.42
C SER A 26 10.57 -14.40 -1.02
N ALA A 27 9.68 -13.45 -1.25
CA ALA A 27 9.45 -12.87 -2.57
C ALA A 27 9.11 -11.38 -2.48
N GLU A 28 9.50 -10.65 -3.51
CA GLU A 28 9.00 -9.31 -3.81
C GLU A 28 7.92 -9.39 -4.87
N VAL A 29 6.90 -8.55 -4.75
CA VAL A 29 5.78 -8.50 -5.68
C VAL A 29 5.87 -7.23 -6.50
N ASP A 30 5.98 -7.42 -7.81
CA ASP A 30 5.95 -6.35 -8.79
C ASP A 30 4.59 -6.33 -9.49
N ILE A 31 4.11 -5.11 -9.79
CA ILE A 31 2.92 -4.87 -10.60
C ILE A 31 3.26 -4.16 -11.89
N GLY A 32 2.48 -4.44 -12.94
CA GLY A 32 2.62 -3.80 -14.22
C GLY A 32 2.12 -2.35 -14.21
N TYR A 33 2.86 -1.45 -14.86
CA TYR A 33 2.44 -0.08 -15.07
C TYR A 33 2.90 0.47 -16.42
N GLU A 34 2.28 1.53 -16.84
CA GLU A 34 2.69 2.34 -17.98
C GLU A 34 2.68 3.83 -17.62
N ILE A 35 3.28 4.65 -18.47
CA ILE A 35 3.22 6.11 -18.30
C ILE A 35 2.36 6.66 -19.44
N LYS A 36 1.23 7.27 -19.11
CA LYS A 36 0.35 7.98 -20.03
C LYS A 36 0.26 9.44 -19.62
N ASP A 37 0.56 10.33 -20.54
CA ASP A 37 0.51 11.79 -20.30
C ASP A 37 1.30 12.23 -19.06
N GLY A 38 2.46 11.59 -18.83
CA GLY A 38 3.30 11.88 -17.67
C GLY A 38 2.80 11.29 -16.33
N LYS A 39 1.68 10.55 -16.34
CA LYS A 39 1.11 9.90 -15.16
C LYS A 39 1.34 8.40 -15.18
N ILE A 40 1.56 7.82 -14.01
CA ILE A 40 1.64 6.37 -13.83
C ILE A 40 0.23 5.79 -13.85
N VAL A 41 0.01 4.84 -14.75
CA VAL A 41 -1.23 4.07 -14.84
C VAL A 41 -0.91 2.62 -14.48
N ILE A 42 -1.49 2.14 -13.40
CA ILE A 42 -1.34 0.77 -12.92
C ILE A 42 -2.27 -0.16 -13.72
N GLY A 43 -1.78 -1.34 -14.10
CA GLY A 43 -2.59 -2.32 -14.82
C GLY A 43 -1.77 -3.32 -15.64
N GLU A 44 -1.96 -3.32 -16.94
CA GLU A 44 -1.37 -4.28 -17.88
C GLU A 44 -0.10 -3.76 -18.58
N GLY A 45 0.45 -2.64 -18.17
CA GLY A 45 1.66 -2.05 -18.75
C GLY A 45 2.89 -2.96 -18.71
N ASP A 46 3.90 -2.66 -19.53
CA ASP A 46 5.10 -3.51 -19.67
C ASP A 46 6.22 -3.15 -18.69
N LYS A 47 6.09 -2.05 -17.97
CA LYS A 47 7.02 -1.67 -16.92
C LYS A 47 6.61 -2.31 -15.60
N TRP A 48 7.59 -2.54 -14.73
CA TRP A 48 7.40 -3.20 -13.45
C TRP A 48 7.73 -2.28 -12.29
N LEU A 49 6.88 -2.33 -11.27
CA LEU A 49 7.05 -1.57 -10.04
C LEU A 49 6.85 -2.49 -8.85
N GLU A 50 7.84 -2.55 -7.97
CA GLU A 50 7.74 -3.26 -6.71
C GLU A 50 6.79 -2.55 -5.77
N VAL A 51 5.88 -3.30 -5.15
CA VAL A 51 4.85 -2.75 -4.24
C VAL A 51 4.88 -3.36 -2.85
N LEU A 52 5.35 -4.60 -2.70
CA LEU A 52 5.41 -5.27 -1.41
C LEU A 52 6.44 -6.39 -1.37
N GLY A 53 6.91 -6.71 -0.18
CA GLY A 53 7.63 -7.95 0.12
C GLY A 53 6.71 -8.92 0.86
N CYS A 54 6.90 -10.22 0.62
CA CYS A 54 6.13 -11.27 1.30
C CYS A 54 6.93 -12.56 1.45
N GLY A 55 6.44 -13.49 2.25
CA GLY A 55 7.05 -14.80 2.39
C GLY A 55 6.39 -15.66 3.45
N MET A 56 6.84 -16.90 3.54
CA MET A 56 6.47 -17.78 4.64
C MET A 56 7.32 -17.43 5.86
N VAL A 57 6.69 -17.34 7.02
CA VAL A 57 7.38 -17.01 8.27
C VAL A 57 8.41 -18.09 8.59
N HIS A 58 9.66 -17.66 8.82
CA HIS A 58 10.75 -18.58 9.12
C HIS A 58 10.43 -19.38 10.42
N PRO A 59 10.68 -20.72 10.45
CA PRO A 59 10.36 -21.56 11.61
C PRO A 59 10.93 -21.05 12.94
N ASN A 60 12.11 -20.44 12.93
CA ASN A 60 12.71 -19.85 14.13
C ASN A 60 11.90 -18.69 14.69
N VAL A 61 11.23 -17.92 13.86
CA VAL A 61 10.33 -16.84 14.32
C VAL A 61 9.13 -17.44 15.03
N LEU A 62 8.53 -18.53 14.49
CA LEU A 62 7.44 -19.24 15.13
C LEU A 62 7.86 -19.79 16.50
N ARG A 63 9.03 -20.44 16.57
CA ARG A 63 9.56 -20.96 17.86
C ARG A 63 9.77 -19.85 18.89
N ASN A 64 10.27 -18.69 18.48
CA ASN A 64 10.50 -17.55 19.37
C ASN A 64 9.20 -17.03 20.01
N VAL A 65 8.08 -17.14 19.30
CA VAL A 65 6.75 -16.77 19.81
C VAL A 65 5.99 -17.97 20.39
N LYS A 66 6.68 -19.10 20.61
CA LYS A 66 6.13 -20.35 21.19
C LYS A 66 5.01 -20.99 20.36
N VAL A 67 5.05 -20.82 19.05
CA VAL A 67 4.19 -21.52 18.09
C VAL A 67 4.97 -22.69 17.52
N ASN A 68 4.37 -23.88 17.53
CA ASN A 68 4.99 -25.07 16.99
C ASN A 68 5.03 -25.02 15.45
N PRO A 69 6.22 -24.95 14.80
CA PRO A 69 6.32 -24.89 13.35
C PRO A 69 6.00 -26.19 12.62
N ASP A 70 5.90 -27.32 13.33
CA ASP A 70 5.52 -28.60 12.74
C ASP A 70 3.98 -28.72 12.59
N GLU A 71 3.23 -27.93 13.36
CA GLU A 71 1.77 -27.90 13.33
C GLU A 71 1.23 -26.67 12.59
N PHE A 72 1.96 -25.56 12.62
CA PHE A 72 1.51 -24.27 12.11
C PHE A 72 2.51 -23.68 11.12
N GLN A 73 1.97 -23.06 10.10
CA GLN A 73 2.73 -22.21 9.17
C GLN A 73 2.20 -20.78 9.26
N GLY A 74 3.08 -19.82 9.06
CA GLY A 74 2.72 -18.42 8.98
C GLY A 74 3.11 -17.82 7.64
N TYR A 75 2.43 -16.78 7.24
CA TYR A 75 2.87 -15.94 6.15
C TYR A 75 2.95 -14.48 6.61
N ALA A 76 3.83 -13.73 5.98
CA ALA A 76 3.99 -12.30 6.24
C ALA A 76 4.05 -11.52 4.94
N PHE A 77 3.60 -10.29 4.97
CA PHE A 77 3.81 -9.32 3.91
C PHE A 77 4.03 -7.93 4.50
N GLY A 78 4.86 -7.15 3.82
CA GLY A 78 5.15 -5.77 4.20
C GLY A 78 4.90 -4.84 3.02
N ILE A 79 4.24 -3.71 3.28
CA ILE A 79 3.85 -2.73 2.27
C ILE A 79 4.33 -1.35 2.71
N GLY A 80 4.95 -0.61 1.78
CA GLY A 80 5.23 0.82 1.98
C GLY A 80 3.97 1.65 1.76
N ILE A 81 3.35 2.12 2.84
CA ILE A 81 2.10 2.91 2.78
C ILE A 81 2.30 4.16 1.92
N ASP A 82 3.42 4.86 2.10
CA ASP A 82 3.74 6.07 1.36
C ASP A 82 3.85 5.80 -0.14
N ARG A 83 4.51 4.70 -0.53
CA ARG A 83 4.63 4.29 -1.93
C ARG A 83 3.27 4.01 -2.56
N LEU A 84 2.41 3.29 -1.86
CA LEU A 84 1.04 3.03 -2.35
C LEU A 84 0.22 4.32 -2.49
N ALA A 85 0.33 5.22 -1.52
CA ALA A 85 -0.33 6.52 -1.56
C ALA A 85 0.16 7.37 -2.74
N MET A 86 1.48 7.44 -2.96
CA MET A 86 2.05 8.12 -4.13
C MET A 86 1.45 7.63 -5.44
N LEU A 87 1.37 6.32 -5.61
CA LEU A 87 0.84 5.70 -6.82
C LEU A 87 -0.66 5.94 -6.98
N LYS A 88 -1.43 5.81 -5.90
CA LYS A 88 -2.89 5.98 -5.95
C LYS A 88 -3.30 7.42 -6.22
N TYR A 89 -2.59 8.37 -5.63
CA TYR A 89 -2.95 9.80 -5.72
C TYR A 89 -2.11 10.59 -6.72
N GLY A 90 -1.19 9.93 -7.42
CA GLY A 90 -0.34 10.58 -8.43
C GLY A 90 0.65 11.58 -7.84
N ILE A 91 1.15 11.33 -6.64
CA ILE A 91 2.13 12.18 -5.97
C ILE A 91 3.52 11.80 -6.48
N ASN A 92 4.23 12.75 -7.06
CA ASN A 92 5.49 12.48 -7.76
C ASN A 92 6.72 12.42 -6.81
N ASP A 93 6.60 12.93 -5.60
CA ASP A 93 7.71 13.05 -4.65
C ASP A 93 7.30 12.66 -3.24
N LEU A 94 7.97 11.64 -2.70
CA LEU A 94 7.74 11.14 -1.34
C LEU A 94 7.94 12.22 -0.27
N ARG A 95 8.85 13.18 -0.50
CA ARG A 95 9.15 14.25 0.45
C ARG A 95 7.93 15.11 0.78
N ALA A 96 7.00 15.25 -0.17
CA ALA A 96 5.77 15.99 0.04
C ALA A 96 4.94 15.51 1.25
N PHE A 97 5.04 14.23 1.61
CA PHE A 97 4.36 13.69 2.80
C PHE A 97 4.98 14.18 4.12
N PHE A 98 6.24 14.62 4.10
CA PHE A 98 7.00 14.98 5.28
C PHE A 98 7.29 16.49 5.39
N ASP A 99 7.11 17.23 4.31
CA ASP A 99 7.37 18.68 4.26
C ASP A 99 6.36 19.51 5.05
N CYS A 100 5.23 18.92 5.43
CA CYS A 100 4.16 19.57 6.20
C CYS A 100 3.66 20.89 5.59
N ASP A 101 3.74 21.05 4.25
CA ASP A 101 3.20 22.23 3.56
C ASP A 101 1.67 22.23 3.69
N TYR A 102 1.14 23.23 4.40
CA TYR A 102 -0.30 23.36 4.64
C TYR A 102 -1.11 23.46 3.34
N ARG A 103 -0.57 24.10 2.30
CA ARG A 103 -1.25 24.22 1.00
C ARG A 103 -1.39 22.86 0.32
N TRP A 104 -0.35 22.05 0.41
CA TRP A 104 -0.36 20.67 -0.10
C TRP A 104 -1.33 19.80 0.69
N LEU A 105 -1.29 19.84 2.02
CA LEU A 105 -2.20 19.11 2.89
C LEU A 105 -3.67 19.48 2.59
N ASN A 106 -3.96 20.76 2.50
CA ASN A 106 -5.32 21.25 2.21
C ASN A 106 -5.80 20.86 0.80
N HIS A 107 -4.89 20.80 -0.20
CA HIS A 107 -5.22 20.33 -1.55
C HIS A 107 -5.74 18.88 -1.55
N PHE A 108 -5.17 18.01 -0.72
CA PHE A 108 -5.63 16.63 -0.55
C PHE A 108 -6.72 16.47 0.52
N GLY A 109 -7.26 17.56 1.03
CA GLY A 109 -8.36 17.56 2.00
C GLY A 109 -7.95 17.17 3.41
N PHE A 110 -6.67 17.21 3.74
CA PHE A 110 -6.19 16.95 5.10
C PHE A 110 -6.19 18.24 5.91
N ASP A 111 -6.95 18.25 7.01
CA ASP A 111 -6.88 19.31 8.01
C ASP A 111 -6.15 18.76 9.25
N PRO A 112 -4.99 19.32 9.64
CA PRO A 112 -4.26 18.89 10.82
C PRO A 112 -5.05 18.97 12.14
N ILE A 113 -6.08 19.84 12.16
CA ILE A 113 -6.96 20.03 13.32
C ILE A 113 -8.10 19.00 13.34
N ASP A 114 -8.47 18.45 12.18
CA ASP A 114 -9.52 17.44 12.03
C ASP A 114 -8.96 16.02 11.98
N VAL A 115 -8.08 15.69 12.91
CA VAL A 115 -7.49 14.34 13.00
C VAL A 115 -8.57 13.34 13.42
N PRO A 116 -8.74 12.22 12.68
CA PRO A 116 -9.64 11.15 13.09
C PRO A 116 -9.31 10.64 14.49
N THR A 117 -10.31 10.53 15.34
CA THR A 117 -10.17 9.95 16.68
C THR A 117 -11.13 8.78 16.84
N ASN A 118 -10.86 7.90 17.80
CA ASN A 118 -11.77 6.81 18.13
C ASN A 118 -13.17 7.31 18.54
N TYR A 119 -13.28 8.55 18.99
CA TYR A 119 -14.53 9.18 19.39
C TYR A 119 -15.27 9.84 18.21
N ARG A 120 -14.54 10.49 17.29
CA ARG A 120 -15.13 11.21 16.14
C ARG A 120 -15.25 10.38 14.87
N GLY A 121 -14.61 9.21 14.81
CA GLY A 121 -14.57 8.38 13.62
C GLY A 121 -13.71 8.98 12.50
N LEU A 122 -14.18 8.85 11.27
CA LEU A 122 -13.47 9.36 10.10
C LEU A 122 -13.53 10.90 10.03
N SER A 123 -12.50 11.53 9.46
CA SER A 123 -12.46 12.97 9.25
C SER A 123 -13.64 13.48 8.42
N ARG A 124 -14.01 14.76 8.58
CA ARG A 124 -15.12 15.40 7.84
C ARG A 124 -14.97 15.29 6.33
N TRP A 125 -13.74 15.28 5.84
CA TRP A 125 -13.45 15.16 4.42
C TRP A 125 -14.01 13.86 3.81
N ARG A 126 -13.89 12.73 4.49
CA ARG A 126 -14.46 11.46 4.02
C ARG A 126 -15.98 11.44 4.03
N LEU A 127 -16.59 12.14 4.97
CA LEU A 127 -18.06 12.27 5.02
C LEU A 127 -18.61 13.07 3.83
N GLN A 128 -17.86 14.05 3.33
CA GLN A 128 -18.27 14.82 2.13
C GLN A 128 -18.19 13.97 0.86
N LEU A 129 -17.19 13.09 0.71
CA LEU A 129 -17.09 12.19 -0.44
C LEU A 129 -18.17 11.10 -0.46
N THR A 130 -18.60 10.62 0.71
CA THR A 130 -19.68 9.61 0.81
C THR A 130 -21.07 10.22 0.69
N GLY A 131 -21.25 11.49 1.04
CA GLY A 131 -22.51 12.21 0.90
C GLY A 131 -22.87 12.65 -0.53
N SER A 132 -21.91 12.64 -1.45
CA SER A 132 -22.11 13.05 -2.85
C SER A 132 -22.61 11.94 -3.78
N LYS A 133 -22.92 10.75 -3.27
CA LYS A 133 -23.43 9.62 -4.08
C LYS A 133 -24.94 9.35 -3.95
N ASN A 134 -25.68 10.28 -3.36
CA ASN A 134 -27.14 10.20 -3.34
C ASN A 134 -27.74 11.46 -4.00
N ILE A 135 -27.67 11.53 -5.31
CA ILE A 135 -28.66 12.18 -6.20
C ILE A 135 -28.63 11.41 -7.52
#